data_354f9fe323d3989b8ddbf489d2198402
#
_entry.id   354f9fe323d3989b8ddbf489d2198402
#
_cell.length_a   1.000
_cell.length_b   1.000
_cell.length_c   1.000
_cell.angle_alpha   90.00
_cell.angle_beta   90.00
_cell.angle_gamma   90.00
#
_symmetry.space_group_name_H-M   'P 1'
#
loop_
_entity.id
_entity.type
_entity.pdbx_description
1 polymer ?
#
loop_
_entity_poly.entity_id
_entity_poly.type
_entity_poly.pdbx_seq_one_letter_code
_entity_poly.pdbx_strand_id
1 'polypeptide(L)'
;MKIVYSPNYNAVYAADPAAGAGRIEAILKELQGKYDFLEPKPASEDDLKRVHTQSHIDLIKRNPDRYETPYEIACLAAGGAILAAELGMTGESSFGLIRPPGHHASSDHCWGFCFFNNIAIALAKLQAEIGFKRL
;
A
#
# COMPACT_ATOMS: atom_id res chain seq x y z
N MET A 1 14.32 -3.43 13.34
CA MET A 1 13.55 -3.14 12.10
C MET A 1 12.27 -3.95 12.13
N LYS A 2 11.15 -3.33 11.86
CA LYS A 2 9.83 -3.97 11.76
C LYS A 2 9.48 -4.24 10.31
N ILE A 3 8.82 -5.37 10.04
CA ILE A 3 8.30 -5.71 8.71
C ILE A 3 6.79 -5.47 8.70
N VAL A 4 6.33 -4.57 7.85
CA VAL A 4 4.89 -4.34 7.64
C VAL A 4 4.42 -5.29 6.54
N TYR A 5 3.54 -6.21 6.90
CA TYR A 5 3.07 -7.27 6.01
C TYR A 5 1.67 -7.72 6.37
N SER A 6 0.90 -8.15 5.38
CA SER A 6 -0.36 -8.88 5.56
C SER A 6 -0.38 -10.10 4.62
N PRO A 7 -0.93 -11.24 5.05
CA PRO A 7 -1.14 -12.41 4.19
C PRO A 7 -1.97 -12.10 2.93
N ASN A 8 -2.83 -11.08 2.99
CA ASN A 8 -3.63 -10.64 1.86
C ASN A 8 -2.79 -10.11 0.68
N TYR A 9 -1.53 -9.70 0.93
CA TYR A 9 -0.61 -9.31 -0.14
C TYR A 9 -0.16 -10.48 -1.03
N ASN A 10 -0.43 -11.72 -0.65
CA ASN A 10 -0.16 -12.90 -1.49
C ASN A 10 -1.18 -13.06 -2.63
N ALA A 11 -2.32 -12.36 -2.57
CA ALA A 11 -3.33 -12.41 -3.62
C ALA A 11 -2.74 -12.01 -4.98
N VAL A 12 -3.09 -12.75 -6.02
CA VAL A 12 -2.76 -12.43 -7.41
C VAL A 12 -3.77 -11.42 -7.93
N TYR A 13 -3.31 -10.21 -8.22
CA TYR A 13 -4.17 -9.09 -8.65
C TYR A 13 -3.91 -8.64 -10.09
N ALA A 14 -3.04 -9.34 -10.81
CA ALA A 14 -2.76 -9.10 -12.22
C ALA A 14 -2.18 -10.35 -12.89
N ALA A 15 -2.39 -10.49 -14.20
CA ALA A 15 -1.87 -11.61 -14.99
C ALA A 15 -0.35 -11.52 -15.24
N ASP A 16 0.27 -10.39 -14.93
CA ASP A 16 1.71 -10.19 -15.11
C ASP A 16 2.53 -10.97 -14.08
N PRO A 17 3.66 -11.54 -14.46
CA PRO A 17 4.57 -12.23 -13.53
C PRO A 17 4.98 -11.38 -12.32
N ALA A 18 5.03 -10.05 -12.44
CA ALA A 18 5.33 -9.14 -11.33
C ALA A 18 4.27 -9.21 -10.21
N ALA A 19 3.01 -9.53 -10.55
CA ALA A 19 1.91 -9.74 -9.60
C ALA A 19 1.68 -11.22 -9.27
N GLY A 20 2.53 -12.11 -9.79
CA GLY A 20 2.38 -13.56 -9.64
C GLY A 20 2.53 -14.05 -8.20
N ALA A 21 2.03 -15.27 -7.96
CA ALA A 21 2.22 -16.00 -6.72
C ALA A 21 3.71 -16.35 -6.49
N GLY A 22 4.09 -16.57 -5.23
CA GLY A 22 5.43 -17.02 -4.85
C GLY A 22 6.45 -15.88 -4.63
N ARG A 23 6.22 -14.67 -5.12
CA ARG A 23 7.19 -13.57 -4.99
C ARG A 23 7.28 -13.01 -3.56
N ILE A 24 6.14 -12.70 -2.97
CA ILE A 24 6.06 -12.24 -1.57
C ILE A 24 6.48 -13.37 -0.64
N GLU A 25 6.02 -14.57 -0.91
CA GLU A 25 6.30 -15.75 -0.09
C GLU A 25 7.79 -16.07 -0.05
N ALA A 26 8.51 -15.89 -1.17
CA ALA A 26 9.96 -16.08 -1.22
C ALA A 26 10.69 -15.07 -0.31
N ILE A 27 10.29 -13.78 -0.35
CA ILE A 27 10.86 -12.74 0.51
C ILE A 27 10.49 -13.01 1.97
N LEU A 28 9.23 -13.36 2.24
CA LEU A 28 8.74 -13.65 3.58
C LEU A 28 9.55 -14.76 4.25
N LYS A 29 9.85 -15.84 3.52
CA LYS A 29 10.70 -16.95 4.00
C LYS A 29 12.06 -16.48 4.48
N GLU A 30 12.66 -15.51 3.80
CA GLU A 30 13.96 -14.95 4.19
C GLU A 30 13.91 -14.04 5.41
N LEU A 31 12.75 -13.43 5.68
CA LEU A 31 12.58 -12.47 6.76
C LEU A 31 12.02 -13.10 8.05
N GLN A 32 11.27 -14.20 7.94
CA GLN A 32 10.69 -14.90 9.08
C GLN A 32 11.77 -15.37 10.07
N GLY A 33 11.47 -15.19 11.37
CA GLY A 33 12.40 -15.53 12.46
C GLY A 33 13.57 -14.54 12.65
N LYS A 34 13.75 -13.56 11.74
CA LYS A 34 14.81 -12.54 11.85
C LYS A 34 14.26 -11.19 12.29
N TYR A 35 12.99 -10.91 12.03
CA TYR A 35 12.34 -9.62 12.29
C TYR A 35 10.94 -9.79 12.83
N ASP A 36 10.46 -8.78 13.56
CA ASP A 36 9.06 -8.70 14.00
C ASP A 36 8.18 -8.21 12.87
N PHE A 37 7.01 -8.81 12.74
CA PHE A 37 6.02 -8.49 11.73
C PHE A 37 4.85 -7.70 12.34
N LEU A 38 4.39 -6.70 11.62
CA LEU A 38 3.21 -5.91 11.97
C LEU A 38 2.22 -5.93 10.81
N GLU A 39 0.96 -6.21 11.13
CA GLU A 39 -0.10 -6.21 10.14
C GLU A 39 -0.77 -4.83 10.07
N PRO A 40 -0.83 -4.22 8.86
CA PRO A 40 -1.47 -2.93 8.69
C PRO A 40 -2.98 -3.05 8.63
N LYS A 41 -3.67 -1.93 8.92
CA LYS A 41 -5.07 -1.73 8.57
C LYS A 41 -5.17 -1.12 7.18
N PRO A 42 -6.26 -1.37 6.42
CA PRO A 42 -6.51 -0.65 5.17
C PRO A 42 -6.57 0.87 5.40
N ALA A 43 -6.04 1.64 4.44
CA ALA A 43 -6.23 3.08 4.42
C ALA A 43 -7.73 3.40 4.31
N SER A 44 -8.19 4.43 5.01
CA SER A 44 -9.55 4.93 4.91
C SER A 44 -9.76 5.68 3.58
N GLU A 45 -11.01 5.86 3.18
CA GLU A 45 -11.32 6.68 2.02
C GLU A 45 -10.87 8.14 2.19
N ASP A 46 -10.90 8.66 3.41
CA ASP A 46 -10.39 9.99 3.72
C ASP A 46 -8.88 10.07 3.53
N ASP A 47 -8.13 9.00 3.85
CA ASP A 47 -6.70 8.94 3.55
C ASP A 47 -6.44 8.94 2.03
N LEU A 48 -7.23 8.18 1.26
CA LEU A 48 -7.13 8.15 -0.20
C LEU A 48 -7.40 9.52 -0.83
N LYS A 49 -8.41 10.24 -0.32
CA LYS A 49 -8.83 11.59 -0.80
C LYS A 49 -7.76 12.66 -0.57
N ARG A 50 -6.75 12.42 0.25
CA ARG A 50 -5.63 13.34 0.41
C ARG A 50 -4.79 13.47 -0.87
N VAL A 51 -4.86 12.47 -1.75
CA VAL A 51 -4.04 12.38 -2.97
C VAL A 51 -4.91 12.19 -4.22
N HIS A 52 -5.94 11.38 -4.12
CA HIS A 52 -6.76 10.96 -5.26
C HIS A 52 -8.12 11.67 -5.32
N THR A 53 -8.58 11.89 -6.55
CA THR A 53 -9.94 12.39 -6.78
C THR A 53 -10.98 11.33 -6.44
N GLN A 54 -12.19 11.76 -6.07
CA GLN A 54 -13.29 10.84 -5.80
C GLN A 54 -13.60 9.96 -7.02
N SER A 55 -13.55 10.54 -8.23
CA SER A 55 -13.78 9.80 -9.46
C SER A 55 -12.78 8.67 -9.69
N HIS A 56 -11.50 8.87 -9.33
CA HIS A 56 -10.49 7.81 -9.40
C HIS A 56 -10.77 6.70 -8.38
N ILE A 57 -11.08 7.07 -7.14
CA ILE A 57 -11.44 6.11 -6.08
C ILE A 57 -12.65 5.27 -6.50
N ASP A 58 -13.69 5.93 -7.04
CA ASP A 58 -14.89 5.24 -7.52
C ASP A 58 -14.63 4.35 -8.73
N LEU A 59 -13.69 4.74 -9.60
CA LEU A 59 -13.26 3.91 -10.73
C LEU A 59 -12.63 2.60 -10.24
N ILE A 60 -11.72 2.67 -9.26
CA ILE A 60 -11.07 1.48 -8.70
C ILE A 60 -12.09 0.59 -7.96
N LYS A 61 -13.03 1.20 -7.22
CA LYS A 61 -14.12 0.46 -6.55
C LYS A 61 -15.02 -0.31 -7.53
N ARG A 62 -15.34 0.31 -8.68
CA ARG A 62 -16.28 -0.24 -9.66
C ARG A 62 -15.68 -1.19 -10.67
N ASN A 63 -14.41 -1.45 -10.63
CA ASN A 63 -13.72 -2.27 -11.61
C ASN A 63 -13.61 -3.75 -11.16
N PRO A 64 -14.77 -4.49 -11.07
CA PRO A 64 -14.79 -5.88 -10.62
C PRO A 64 -14.15 -6.84 -11.62
N ASP A 65 -14.00 -6.42 -12.90
CA ASP A 65 -13.64 -7.32 -14.00
C ASP A 65 -12.13 -7.52 -14.15
N ARG A 66 -11.33 -6.74 -13.45
CA ARG A 66 -9.88 -6.89 -13.59
C ARG A 66 -9.29 -7.95 -12.69
N TYR A 67 -9.73 -8.07 -11.44
CA TYR A 67 -9.25 -9.12 -10.49
C TYR A 67 -10.13 -9.14 -9.24
N GLU A 68 -10.13 -10.25 -8.51
CA GLU A 68 -10.80 -10.34 -7.22
C GLU A 68 -10.25 -9.27 -6.25
N THR A 69 -11.10 -8.36 -5.83
CA THR A 69 -10.87 -7.35 -4.79
C THR A 69 -9.67 -6.38 -4.97
N PRO A 70 -9.43 -5.76 -6.15
CA PRO A 70 -8.30 -4.83 -6.30
C PRO A 70 -8.42 -3.61 -5.36
N TYR A 71 -9.64 -3.16 -5.05
CA TYR A 71 -9.85 -2.00 -4.17
C TYR A 71 -9.38 -2.28 -2.73
N GLU A 72 -9.80 -3.40 -2.14
CA GLU A 72 -9.46 -3.75 -0.77
C GLU A 72 -7.95 -3.98 -0.60
N ILE A 73 -7.32 -4.67 -1.56
CA ILE A 73 -5.88 -4.90 -1.55
C ILE A 73 -5.12 -3.59 -1.76
N ALA A 74 -5.61 -2.71 -2.63
CA ALA A 74 -5.00 -1.40 -2.86
C ALA A 74 -5.10 -0.50 -1.62
N CYS A 75 -6.24 -0.51 -0.92
CA CYS A 75 -6.39 0.18 0.36
C CYS A 75 -5.45 -0.38 1.42
N LEU A 76 -5.31 -1.71 1.48
CA LEU A 76 -4.41 -2.36 2.42
C LEU A 76 -2.95 -2.01 2.12
N ALA A 77 -2.56 -1.93 0.84
CA ALA A 77 -1.21 -1.52 0.44
C ALA A 77 -0.90 -0.07 0.86
N ALA A 78 -1.85 0.85 0.66
CA ALA A 78 -1.73 2.23 1.13
C ALA A 78 -1.64 2.28 2.67
N GLY A 79 -2.45 1.50 3.38
CA GLY A 79 -2.38 1.36 4.83
C GLY A 79 -1.05 0.81 5.33
N GLY A 80 -0.46 -0.13 4.58
CA GLY A 80 0.88 -0.64 4.87
C GLY A 80 1.96 0.45 4.75
N ALA A 81 1.87 1.30 3.73
CA ALA A 81 2.79 2.43 3.58
C ALA A 81 2.60 3.47 4.71
N ILE A 82 1.36 3.72 5.13
CA ILE A 82 1.06 4.60 6.28
C ILE A 82 1.73 4.05 7.55
N LEU A 83 1.49 2.78 7.89
CA LEU A 83 2.07 2.16 9.09
C LEU A 83 3.60 2.19 9.06
N ALA A 84 4.21 1.88 7.92
CA ALA A 84 5.67 1.93 7.78
C ALA A 84 6.21 3.35 8.01
N ALA A 85 5.52 4.37 7.48
CA ALA A 85 5.90 5.76 7.66
C ALA A 85 5.70 6.23 9.12
N GLU A 86 4.60 5.84 9.77
CA GLU A 86 4.34 6.12 11.20
C GLU A 86 5.43 5.54 12.12
N LEU A 87 5.87 4.30 11.84
CA LEU A 87 6.99 3.69 12.57
C LEU A 87 8.29 4.51 12.39
N GLY A 88 8.58 4.94 11.17
CA GLY A 88 9.73 5.80 10.89
C GLY A 88 9.70 7.10 11.69
N MET A 89 8.52 7.67 11.90
CA MET A 89 8.35 8.89 12.71
C MET A 89 8.67 8.69 14.20
N THR A 90 8.53 7.49 14.71
CA THR A 90 8.92 7.16 16.10
C THR A 90 10.39 6.76 16.22
N GLY A 91 11.16 6.82 15.12
CA GLY A 91 12.56 6.39 15.06
C GLY A 91 12.73 4.88 14.87
N GLU A 92 11.65 4.13 14.67
CA GLU A 92 11.72 2.68 14.38
C GLU A 92 11.97 2.45 12.89
N SER A 93 13.04 1.77 12.54
CA SER A 93 13.27 1.34 11.16
C SER A 93 12.20 0.34 10.73
N SER A 94 11.62 0.55 9.56
CA SER A 94 10.58 -0.31 9.01
C SER A 94 10.84 -0.68 7.55
N PHE A 95 10.32 -1.82 7.13
CA PHE A 95 10.30 -2.27 5.75
C PHE A 95 8.89 -2.74 5.38
N GLY A 96 8.29 -2.08 4.40
CA GLY A 96 6.98 -2.46 3.87
C GLY A 96 7.09 -3.58 2.84
N LEU A 97 6.79 -4.82 3.22
CA LEU A 97 6.62 -5.92 2.28
C LEU A 97 5.19 -5.89 1.73
N ILE A 98 4.96 -4.95 0.82
CA ILE A 98 3.64 -4.47 0.40
C ILE A 98 3.46 -4.67 -1.10
N ARG A 99 2.26 -5.07 -1.51
CA ARG A 99 1.77 -4.99 -2.90
C ARG A 99 0.25 -4.85 -2.92
N PRO A 100 -0.36 -4.26 -3.99
CA PRO A 100 0.27 -3.74 -5.21
C PRO A 100 1.14 -2.51 -4.96
N PRO A 101 2.04 -2.20 -5.90
CA PRO A 101 2.80 -0.95 -5.87
C PRO A 101 1.89 0.26 -6.16
N GLY A 102 2.41 1.49 -6.04
CA GLY A 102 1.61 2.70 -6.21
C GLY A 102 2.29 3.83 -6.99
N HIS A 103 3.54 3.65 -7.40
CA HIS A 103 4.38 4.73 -7.96
C HIS A 103 3.93 5.23 -9.34
N HIS A 104 3.07 4.50 -10.05
CA HIS A 104 2.47 4.91 -11.32
C HIS A 104 1.07 5.55 -11.17
N ALA A 105 0.57 5.70 -9.96
CA ALA A 105 -0.71 6.36 -9.74
C ALA A 105 -0.53 7.87 -9.52
N SER A 106 -1.26 8.67 -10.28
CA SER A 106 -1.45 10.11 -10.09
C SER A 106 -2.77 10.37 -9.37
N SER A 107 -3.17 11.64 -9.24
CA SER A 107 -4.41 12.02 -8.52
C SER A 107 -5.68 11.41 -9.13
N ASP A 108 -5.72 11.27 -10.44
CA ASP A 108 -6.91 10.89 -11.21
C ASP A 108 -6.68 9.75 -12.22
N HIS A 109 -5.49 9.21 -12.26
CA HIS A 109 -5.09 8.19 -13.24
C HIS A 109 -4.12 7.18 -12.64
N CYS A 110 -4.16 5.95 -13.13
CA CYS A 110 -3.18 4.91 -12.79
C CYS A 110 -2.92 3.99 -13.97
N TRP A 111 -1.75 3.35 -13.97
CA TRP A 111 -1.35 2.36 -14.96
C TRP A 111 -0.39 1.32 -14.36
N GLY A 112 -0.03 0.32 -15.15
CA GLY A 112 0.74 -0.80 -14.64
C GLY A 112 -0.05 -1.61 -13.61
N PHE A 113 0.55 -1.88 -12.47
CA PHE A 113 -0.07 -2.60 -11.34
C PHE A 113 -0.40 -1.66 -10.18
N CYS A 114 -0.32 -0.35 -10.42
CA CYS A 114 -0.60 0.67 -9.42
C CYS A 114 -2.08 1.03 -9.47
N PHE A 115 -2.68 1.21 -8.32
CA PHE A 115 -4.06 1.66 -8.15
C PHE A 115 -4.09 2.99 -7.41
N PHE A 116 -3.51 3.04 -6.23
CA PHE A 116 -3.31 4.23 -5.42
C PHE A 116 -1.84 4.50 -5.18
N ASN A 117 -1.46 5.74 -5.03
CA ASN A 117 -0.07 6.12 -4.72
C ASN A 117 0.19 5.97 -3.21
N ASN A 118 0.62 4.77 -2.82
CA ASN A 118 0.78 4.36 -1.43
C ASN A 118 1.67 5.34 -0.63
N ILE A 119 2.80 5.74 -1.21
CA ILE A 119 3.76 6.64 -0.55
C ILE A 119 3.20 8.05 -0.45
N ALA A 120 2.60 8.58 -1.52
CA ALA A 120 2.01 9.92 -1.48
C ALA A 120 0.88 10.01 -0.44
N ILE A 121 0.05 8.97 -0.31
CA ILE A 121 -1.00 8.90 0.71
C ILE A 121 -0.40 8.90 2.12
N ALA A 122 0.61 8.08 2.37
CA ALA A 122 1.29 8.03 3.66
C ALA A 122 1.88 9.40 4.03
N LEU A 123 2.58 10.04 3.09
CA LEU A 123 3.18 11.35 3.30
C LEU A 123 2.14 12.45 3.52
N ALA A 124 1.06 12.48 2.72
CA ALA A 124 -0.02 13.45 2.88
C ALA A 124 -0.73 13.30 4.23
N LYS A 125 -0.92 12.06 4.70
CA LYS A 125 -1.47 11.78 6.02
C LYS A 125 -0.57 12.30 7.13
N LEU A 126 0.71 11.96 7.11
CA LEU A 126 1.67 12.43 8.12
C LEU A 126 1.79 13.96 8.13
N GLN A 127 1.79 14.58 6.96
CA GLN A 127 1.82 16.04 6.85
C GLN A 127 0.61 16.68 7.52
N ALA A 128 -0.58 16.13 7.31
CA ALA A 128 -1.81 16.65 7.90
C ALA A 128 -1.89 16.44 9.42
N GLU A 129 -1.44 15.29 9.92
CA GLU A 129 -1.60 14.91 11.34
C GLU A 129 -0.45 15.39 12.23
N ILE A 130 0.77 15.48 11.70
CA ILE A 130 1.98 15.81 12.47
C ILE A 130 2.52 17.18 12.12
N GLY A 131 2.00 17.83 11.07
CA GLY A 131 2.38 19.20 10.70
C GLY A 131 3.76 19.31 10.04
N PHE A 132 4.20 18.30 9.31
CA PHE A 132 5.44 18.37 8.53
C PHE A 132 5.38 19.50 7.51
N LYS A 133 6.33 20.42 7.59
CA LYS A 133 6.45 21.56 6.65
C LYS A 133 7.35 21.27 5.44
N ARG A 134 8.13 20.17 5.49
CA ARG A 134 9.01 19.73 4.40
C ARG A 134 9.18 18.21 4.45
N LEU A 135 9.09 17.61 3.30
CA LEU A 135 9.52 16.24 3.01
C LEU A 135 10.85 16.30 2.28
#